data_f529206d75c4577287369f136e2de4ec
#
_entry.id   f529206d75c4577287369f136e2de4ec
#
_cell.length_a   1.000
_cell.length_b   1.000
_cell.length_c   1.000
_cell.angle_alpha   90.00
_cell.angle_beta   90.00
_cell.angle_gamma   90.00
#
_symmetry.space_group_name_H-M   'P 1'
#
loop_
_entity.id
_entity.type
_entity.pdbx_description
1 polymer ?
#
loop_
_entity_poly.entity_id
_entity_poly.type
_entity_poly.pdbx_seq_one_letter_code
_entity_poly.pdbx_strand_id
1 'polypeptide(L)'
;MPYEENPRRHGEKQMQALRRSLREFGFLRPLLIDRENRLVAGQAVLQAAMAEGMDVVPCILAEGLTAEQRRAYILADNRLAELAEWDRQALRVELQALNDLGFDLELTGFSLEALPFRLDGEPPAAEEDAEAPVQGRAPLESGRCYQLGRHRLYVGDATAPGALDALMDGAKARLLLTDPPYNVNLYGEARPRSRTDGLRVLNDHWESEDAFEDFLAGALAGCAGHMEPGAAFYLWHASRHAVSAYHACARSGLGVRQQLIWVKQSFILGRQDYQWQHEPCLYGWKPGAAHRWEGDRKQGTVLRFDRPVRSAEHPTMKPVKLFDYLIHNSSRPGDIVLDPFAGSGTTLAACEQSGRTAYVAELDPGYAAGIADRWRRLAGEEAAAA
;
A
#
# COMPACT_ATOMS: atom_id res chain seq x y z
N MET A 1 -45.27 21.64 -0.89
CA MET A 1 -44.54 22.91 -0.94
C MET A 1 -43.18 22.68 -0.27
N PRO A 2 -42.06 23.19 -0.83
CA PRO A 2 -40.75 23.11 -0.21
C PRO A 2 -40.76 23.75 1.18
N TYR A 3 -39.89 23.25 2.08
CA TYR A 3 -39.71 23.86 3.39
C TYR A 3 -38.71 25.01 3.26
N GLU A 4 -39.18 26.26 3.34
CA GLU A 4 -38.35 27.46 3.10
C GLU A 4 -37.24 27.69 4.14
N GLU A 5 -37.41 27.19 5.35
CA GLU A 5 -36.45 27.31 6.47
C GLU A 5 -35.47 26.13 6.57
N ASN A 6 -35.28 25.33 5.52
CA ASN A 6 -34.36 24.20 5.57
C ASN A 6 -32.90 24.71 5.67
N PRO A 7 -32.18 24.43 6.76
CA PRO A 7 -30.81 24.90 6.93
C PRO A 7 -29.80 24.20 6.02
N ARG A 8 -30.18 23.08 5.38
CA ARG A 8 -29.29 22.31 4.49
C ARG A 8 -29.27 22.91 3.09
N ARG A 9 -28.05 23.26 2.64
CA ARG A 9 -27.81 23.74 1.27
C ARG A 9 -27.37 22.57 0.37
N HIS A 10 -27.93 22.51 -0.82
CA HIS A 10 -27.62 21.49 -1.81
C HIS A 10 -26.73 22.09 -2.91
N GLY A 11 -25.50 21.56 -3.03
CA GLY A 11 -24.54 22.01 -4.04
C GLY A 11 -24.87 21.47 -5.43
N GLU A 12 -24.32 22.14 -6.45
CA GLU A 12 -24.58 21.81 -7.86
C GLU A 12 -24.19 20.36 -8.20
N LYS A 13 -23.05 19.87 -7.70
CA LYS A 13 -22.63 18.46 -7.90
C LYS A 13 -23.66 17.46 -7.37
N GLN A 14 -24.20 17.70 -6.17
CA GLN A 14 -25.24 16.84 -5.59
C GLN A 14 -26.51 16.86 -6.44
N MET A 15 -26.91 18.02 -6.90
CA MET A 15 -28.10 18.18 -7.76
C MET A 15 -27.94 17.43 -9.08
N GLN A 16 -26.78 17.51 -9.71
CA GLN A 16 -26.48 16.76 -10.94
C GLN A 16 -26.51 15.25 -10.70
N ALA A 17 -25.92 14.74 -9.60
CA ALA A 17 -25.96 13.33 -9.25
C ALA A 17 -27.40 12.83 -9.01
N LEU A 18 -28.23 13.60 -8.28
CA LEU A 18 -29.64 13.26 -8.06
C LEU A 18 -30.44 13.25 -9.35
N ARG A 19 -30.23 14.19 -10.26
CA ARG A 19 -30.88 14.23 -11.56
C ARG A 19 -30.52 13.02 -12.42
N ARG A 20 -29.23 12.64 -12.48
CA ARG A 20 -28.80 11.41 -13.19
C ARG A 20 -29.44 10.17 -12.57
N SER A 21 -29.43 10.06 -11.24
CA SER A 21 -30.05 8.96 -10.51
C SER A 21 -31.56 8.83 -10.81
N LEU A 22 -32.29 9.95 -10.87
CA LEU A 22 -33.70 9.95 -11.23
C LEU A 22 -33.95 9.51 -12.67
N ARG A 23 -33.08 9.84 -13.62
CA ARG A 23 -33.19 9.41 -15.03
C ARG A 23 -32.95 7.90 -15.17
N GLU A 24 -31.95 7.37 -14.43
CA GLU A 24 -31.55 5.96 -14.53
C GLU A 24 -32.50 5.03 -13.76
N PHE A 25 -32.76 5.35 -12.50
CA PHE A 25 -33.52 4.47 -11.61
C PHE A 25 -34.99 4.86 -11.46
N GLY A 26 -35.38 6.01 -11.95
CA GLY A 26 -36.69 6.59 -11.67
C GLY A 26 -36.83 7.12 -10.25
N PHE A 27 -38.04 7.44 -9.86
CA PHE A 27 -38.33 7.99 -8.52
C PHE A 27 -38.64 6.87 -7.53
N LEU A 28 -37.60 6.24 -6.96
CA LEU A 28 -37.73 5.06 -6.07
C LEU A 28 -37.99 5.41 -4.61
N ARG A 29 -37.54 6.58 -4.13
CA ARG A 29 -37.68 6.99 -2.72
C ARG A 29 -38.76 8.08 -2.59
N PRO A 30 -39.98 7.76 -2.10
CA PRO A 30 -41.06 8.74 -1.98
C PRO A 30 -40.69 9.92 -1.07
N LEU A 31 -41.24 11.09 -1.39
CA LEU A 31 -41.15 12.25 -0.53
C LEU A 31 -42.03 12.08 0.72
N LEU A 32 -41.62 12.64 1.83
CA LEU A 32 -42.44 12.66 3.04
C LEU A 32 -43.11 14.04 3.17
N ILE A 33 -44.43 14.06 3.20
CA ILE A 33 -45.25 15.28 3.30
C ILE A 33 -46.20 15.26 4.51
N ASP A 34 -46.61 16.42 5.00
CA ASP A 34 -47.69 16.53 6.01
C ASP A 34 -49.07 16.68 5.35
N ARG A 35 -50.12 16.78 6.17
CA ARG A 35 -51.51 16.92 5.73
C ARG A 35 -51.77 18.19 4.92
N GLU A 36 -50.98 19.21 5.10
CA GLU A 36 -51.01 20.48 4.35
C GLU A 36 -50.14 20.47 3.09
N ASN A 37 -49.66 19.27 2.66
CA ASN A 37 -48.72 19.08 1.55
C ASN A 37 -47.40 19.84 1.70
N ARG A 38 -46.96 20.09 2.93
CA ARG A 38 -45.62 20.66 3.19
C ARG A 38 -44.61 19.53 3.30
N LEU A 39 -43.44 19.74 2.71
CA LEU A 39 -42.38 18.73 2.69
C LEU A 39 -41.77 18.55 4.09
N VAL A 40 -41.62 17.30 4.49
CA VAL A 40 -40.96 16.86 5.74
C VAL A 40 -39.59 16.26 5.44
N ALA A 41 -39.46 15.49 4.36
CA ALA A 41 -38.17 14.94 3.91
C ALA A 41 -38.10 14.82 2.39
N GLY A 42 -36.87 14.88 1.81
CA GLY A 42 -36.63 14.70 0.38
C GLY A 42 -36.53 16.00 -0.43
N GLN A 43 -36.16 17.14 0.16
CA GLN A 43 -36.12 18.44 -0.52
C GLN A 43 -35.20 18.45 -1.74
N ALA A 44 -34.01 17.87 -1.66
CA ALA A 44 -33.08 17.80 -2.79
C ALA A 44 -33.64 16.95 -3.94
N VAL A 45 -34.30 15.84 -3.60
CA VAL A 45 -34.91 14.96 -4.59
C VAL A 45 -36.09 15.65 -5.29
N LEU A 46 -36.91 16.42 -4.54
CA LEU A 46 -37.96 17.23 -5.14
C LEU A 46 -37.42 18.28 -6.11
N GLN A 47 -36.38 18.99 -5.73
CA GLN A 47 -35.73 19.99 -6.60
C GLN A 47 -35.16 19.35 -7.86
N ALA A 48 -34.54 18.18 -7.74
CA ALA A 48 -34.02 17.43 -8.88
C ALA A 48 -35.16 16.96 -9.82
N ALA A 49 -36.25 16.46 -9.26
CA ALA A 49 -37.41 16.03 -10.03
C ALA A 49 -38.10 17.20 -10.80
N MET A 50 -38.22 18.35 -10.13
CA MET A 50 -38.72 19.58 -10.80
C MET A 50 -37.80 20.01 -11.95
N ALA A 51 -36.46 19.93 -11.75
CA ALA A 51 -35.47 20.25 -12.78
C ALA A 51 -35.46 19.23 -13.94
N GLU A 52 -35.96 18.01 -13.73
CA GLU A 52 -36.17 17.00 -14.78
C GLU A 52 -37.58 17.09 -15.44
N GLY A 53 -38.41 18.07 -15.02
CA GLY A 53 -39.72 18.27 -15.60
C GLY A 53 -40.77 17.24 -15.17
N MET A 54 -40.59 16.62 -13.99
CA MET A 54 -41.58 15.67 -13.47
C MET A 54 -42.80 16.42 -12.91
N ASP A 55 -43.97 16.19 -13.49
CA ASP A 55 -45.22 16.80 -13.04
C ASP A 55 -45.81 16.16 -11.79
N VAL A 56 -45.49 14.88 -11.55
CA VAL A 56 -46.01 14.08 -10.44
C VAL A 56 -44.87 13.30 -9.77
N VAL A 57 -44.86 13.30 -8.45
CA VAL A 57 -43.88 12.57 -7.66
C VAL A 57 -44.57 11.75 -6.54
N PRO A 58 -44.11 10.54 -6.24
CA PRO A 58 -44.69 9.74 -5.17
C PRO A 58 -44.42 10.37 -3.80
N CYS A 59 -45.46 10.43 -2.97
CA CYS A 59 -45.39 10.98 -1.61
C CYS A 59 -45.97 10.01 -0.60
N ILE A 60 -45.45 10.04 0.60
CA ILE A 60 -46.01 9.38 1.80
C ILE A 60 -46.46 10.47 2.76
N LEU A 61 -47.68 10.30 3.31
CA LEU A 61 -48.24 11.22 4.27
C LEU A 61 -47.71 10.88 5.68
N ALA A 62 -46.99 11.83 6.27
CA ALA A 62 -46.54 11.75 7.68
C ALA A 62 -47.68 12.22 8.61
N GLU A 63 -48.44 11.30 9.15
CA GLU A 63 -49.49 11.62 10.08
C GLU A 63 -49.03 11.60 11.53
N GLY A 64 -49.64 12.44 12.39
CA GLY A 64 -49.46 12.39 13.84
C GLY A 64 -48.25 13.14 14.40
N LEU A 65 -47.46 13.85 13.56
CA LEU A 65 -46.37 14.69 14.05
C LEU A 65 -46.86 16.05 14.52
N THR A 66 -46.42 16.48 15.72
CA THR A 66 -46.58 17.88 16.13
C THR A 66 -45.70 18.80 15.32
N ALA A 67 -45.89 20.12 15.35
CA ALA A 67 -45.05 21.08 14.66
C ALA A 67 -43.58 20.96 15.13
N GLU A 68 -43.34 20.77 16.40
CA GLU A 68 -42.00 20.61 16.99
C GLU A 68 -41.36 19.28 16.55
N GLN A 69 -42.13 18.19 16.58
CA GLN A 69 -41.64 16.89 16.12
C GLN A 69 -41.26 16.91 14.64
N ARG A 70 -42.05 17.56 13.79
CA ARG A 70 -41.73 17.74 12.38
C ARG A 70 -40.41 18.50 12.16
N ARG A 71 -40.22 19.63 12.89
CA ARG A 71 -38.95 20.40 12.81
C ARG A 71 -37.75 19.57 13.28
N ALA A 72 -37.92 18.85 14.39
CA ALA A 72 -36.88 17.95 14.90
C ALA A 72 -36.56 16.83 13.92
N TYR A 73 -37.59 16.23 13.30
CA TYR A 73 -37.40 15.16 12.31
C TYR A 73 -36.65 15.65 11.06
N ILE A 74 -36.95 16.84 10.53
CA ILE A 74 -36.22 17.44 9.38
C ILE A 74 -34.71 17.54 9.69
N LEU A 75 -34.34 17.93 10.89
CA LEU A 75 -32.93 18.00 11.30
C LEU A 75 -32.34 16.60 11.48
N ALA A 76 -33.07 15.68 12.12
CA ALA A 76 -32.63 14.32 12.39
C ALA A 76 -32.40 13.51 11.11
N ASP A 77 -33.32 13.55 10.15
CA ASP A 77 -33.22 12.85 8.85
C ASP A 77 -31.93 13.24 8.10
N ASN A 78 -31.58 14.51 8.15
CA ASN A 78 -30.33 14.98 7.55
C ASN A 78 -29.09 14.58 8.36
N ARG A 79 -29.11 14.69 9.68
CA ARG A 79 -27.94 14.48 10.53
C ARG A 79 -27.60 13.03 10.77
N LEU A 80 -28.62 12.17 10.94
CA LEU A 80 -28.41 10.74 11.20
C LEU A 80 -27.74 10.05 10.00
N ALA A 81 -28.07 10.44 8.77
CA ALA A 81 -27.40 9.93 7.57
C ALA A 81 -25.90 10.28 7.53
N GLU A 82 -25.48 11.39 8.13
CA GLU A 82 -24.08 11.83 8.19
C GLU A 82 -23.27 11.11 9.28
N LEU A 83 -23.91 10.46 10.25
CA LEU A 83 -23.24 9.71 11.32
C LEU A 83 -22.87 8.29 10.91
N ALA A 84 -23.42 7.80 9.80
CA ALA A 84 -23.08 6.49 9.27
C ALA A 84 -21.72 6.54 8.56
N GLU A 85 -20.88 5.56 8.82
CA GLU A 85 -19.62 5.36 8.14
C GLU A 85 -19.74 4.20 7.14
N TRP A 86 -18.99 4.30 6.05
CA TRP A 86 -18.92 3.22 5.07
C TRP A 86 -17.89 2.18 5.52
N ASP A 87 -18.27 0.91 5.52
CA ASP A 87 -17.30 -0.17 5.49
C ASP A 87 -16.57 -0.09 4.14
N ARG A 88 -15.32 0.38 4.20
CA ARG A 88 -14.51 0.64 3.00
C ARG A 88 -14.24 -0.62 2.18
N GLN A 89 -14.11 -1.77 2.85
CA GLN A 89 -13.83 -3.03 2.17
C GLN A 89 -15.08 -3.56 1.47
N ALA A 90 -16.23 -3.57 2.16
CA ALA A 90 -17.50 -3.95 1.56
C ALA A 90 -17.90 -3.02 0.42
N LEU A 91 -17.75 -1.70 0.61
CA LEU A 91 -18.02 -0.70 -0.43
C LEU A 91 -17.15 -0.92 -1.67
N ARG A 92 -15.86 -1.23 -1.49
CA ARG A 92 -14.96 -1.52 -2.61
C ARG A 92 -15.41 -2.73 -3.41
N VAL A 93 -15.79 -3.83 -2.74
CA VAL A 93 -16.26 -5.06 -3.41
C VAL A 93 -17.48 -4.77 -4.26
N GLU A 94 -18.46 -4.02 -3.73
CA GLU A 94 -19.67 -3.65 -4.46
C GLU A 94 -19.38 -2.74 -5.65
N LEU A 95 -18.57 -1.69 -5.47
CA LEU A 95 -18.22 -0.79 -6.55
C LEU A 95 -17.39 -1.50 -7.64
N GLN A 96 -16.50 -2.43 -7.26
CA GLN A 96 -15.75 -3.24 -8.22
C GLN A 96 -16.69 -4.13 -9.03
N ALA A 97 -17.63 -4.82 -8.38
CA ALA A 97 -18.60 -5.67 -9.07
C ALA A 97 -19.46 -4.87 -10.07
N LEU A 98 -19.88 -3.66 -9.70
CA LEU A 98 -20.61 -2.77 -10.60
C LEU A 98 -19.74 -2.30 -11.79
N ASN A 99 -18.48 -1.97 -11.53
CA ASN A 99 -17.53 -1.58 -12.57
C ASN A 99 -17.26 -2.71 -13.56
N ASP A 100 -17.11 -3.94 -13.08
CA ASP A 100 -16.88 -5.13 -13.93
C ASP A 100 -18.11 -5.46 -14.81
N LEU A 101 -19.30 -5.06 -14.36
CA LEU A 101 -20.54 -5.13 -15.14
C LEU A 101 -20.69 -3.94 -16.12
N GLY A 102 -19.75 -3.00 -16.15
CA GLY A 102 -19.78 -1.82 -17.00
C GLY A 102 -20.78 -0.75 -16.56
N PHE A 103 -21.20 -0.78 -15.27
CA PHE A 103 -22.14 0.20 -14.72
C PHE A 103 -21.45 1.53 -14.45
N ASP A 104 -22.15 2.65 -14.75
CA ASP A 104 -21.64 3.99 -14.46
C ASP A 104 -21.66 4.29 -12.96
N LEU A 105 -20.50 4.20 -12.33
CA LEU A 105 -20.34 4.36 -10.89
C LEU A 105 -20.64 5.78 -10.39
N GLU A 106 -20.58 6.80 -11.26
CA GLU A 106 -20.97 8.15 -10.87
C GLU A 106 -22.46 8.24 -10.46
N LEU A 107 -23.30 7.30 -10.93
CA LEU A 107 -24.70 7.18 -10.54
C LEU A 107 -24.88 6.76 -9.07
N THR A 108 -23.87 6.13 -8.47
CA THR A 108 -23.89 5.77 -7.05
C THR A 108 -23.62 6.98 -6.14
N GLY A 109 -23.19 8.12 -6.70
CA GLY A 109 -22.75 9.30 -5.97
C GLY A 109 -21.29 9.26 -5.55
N PHE A 110 -20.57 8.16 -5.80
CA PHE A 110 -19.13 8.09 -5.61
C PHE A 110 -18.41 8.58 -6.88
N SER A 111 -17.47 9.52 -6.69
CA SER A 111 -16.55 9.92 -7.75
C SER A 111 -15.32 9.03 -7.67
N LEU A 112 -14.94 8.42 -8.81
CA LEU A 112 -13.74 7.58 -8.90
C LEU A 112 -12.47 8.30 -8.39
N GLU A 113 -12.41 9.62 -8.60
CA GLU A 113 -11.30 10.46 -8.16
C GLU A 113 -11.29 10.71 -6.64
N ALA A 114 -12.46 10.63 -6.00
CA ALA A 114 -12.64 10.92 -4.57
C ALA A 114 -12.72 9.66 -3.70
N LEU A 115 -12.70 8.46 -4.31
CA LEU A 115 -12.66 7.22 -3.55
C LEU A 115 -11.34 7.12 -2.79
N PRO A 116 -11.38 6.70 -1.51
CA PRO A 116 -10.17 6.45 -0.73
C PRO A 116 -9.43 5.16 -1.17
N PHE A 117 -9.86 4.54 -2.27
CA PHE A 117 -9.31 3.35 -2.91
C PHE A 117 -9.56 3.41 -4.41
N ARG A 118 -8.76 2.70 -5.20
CA ARG A 118 -8.98 2.53 -6.64
C ARG A 118 -9.82 1.29 -6.91
N LEU A 119 -10.73 1.38 -7.89
CA LEU A 119 -11.53 0.24 -8.34
C LEU A 119 -10.74 -0.70 -9.25
N ASP A 120 -9.69 -0.22 -9.88
CA ASP A 120 -8.84 -0.96 -10.83
C ASP A 120 -7.94 -2.03 -10.16
N GLY A 121 -8.34 -2.53 -8.99
CA GLY A 121 -7.61 -3.62 -8.31
C GLY A 121 -6.50 -3.17 -7.37
N GLU A 122 -6.24 -1.87 -7.18
CA GLU A 122 -5.38 -1.44 -6.08
C GLU A 122 -6.12 -1.53 -4.75
N PRO A 123 -5.68 -2.38 -3.81
CA PRO A 123 -6.15 -2.31 -2.43
C PRO A 123 -5.81 -0.93 -1.84
N PRO A 124 -6.43 -0.55 -0.73
CA PRO A 124 -6.05 0.68 -0.04
C PRO A 124 -4.54 0.67 0.16
N ALA A 125 -3.89 1.78 -0.18
CA ALA A 125 -2.45 1.89 0.03
C ALA A 125 -2.12 1.52 1.47
N ALA A 126 -1.15 0.63 1.64
CA ALA A 126 -0.73 0.16 2.95
C ALA A 126 -0.49 1.34 3.90
N GLU A 127 -0.97 1.23 5.12
CA GLU A 127 -0.71 2.26 6.12
C GLU A 127 0.75 2.17 6.59
N GLU A 128 1.40 3.33 6.71
CA GLU A 128 2.70 3.39 7.38
C GLU A 128 2.49 3.07 8.85
N ASP A 129 3.15 2.05 9.36
CA ASP A 129 3.16 1.80 10.79
C ASP A 129 4.05 2.86 11.49
N ALA A 130 3.55 3.40 12.60
CA ALA A 130 4.15 4.56 13.26
C ALA A 130 5.49 4.24 13.96
N GLU A 131 5.87 2.97 14.09
CA GLU A 131 7.04 2.54 14.82
C GLU A 131 7.93 1.62 13.99
N ALA A 132 9.15 2.10 13.71
CA ALA A 132 10.23 1.23 13.27
C ALA A 132 10.59 0.23 14.39
N PRO A 133 11.14 -0.94 14.05
CA PRO A 133 11.58 -1.90 15.06
C PRO A 133 12.63 -1.25 15.98
N VAL A 134 12.33 -1.20 17.29
CA VAL A 134 13.24 -0.67 18.31
C VAL A 134 14.27 -1.75 18.62
N GLN A 135 15.55 -1.41 18.53
CA GLN A 135 16.60 -2.24 19.12
C GLN A 135 16.42 -2.30 20.64
N GLY A 136 16.44 -3.49 21.22
CA GLY A 136 16.42 -3.63 22.69
C GLY A 136 15.69 -4.86 23.22
N ARG A 137 15.15 -5.71 22.34
CA ARG A 137 14.56 -7.00 22.75
C ARG A 137 15.55 -8.14 22.63
N ALA A 138 15.27 -9.26 23.31
CA ALA A 138 16.09 -10.45 23.19
C ALA A 138 16.23 -10.85 21.71
N PRO A 139 17.48 -10.99 21.21
CA PRO A 139 17.70 -11.32 19.80
C PRO A 139 17.18 -12.72 19.51
N LEU A 140 16.70 -12.92 18.27
CA LEU A 140 16.34 -14.25 17.78
C LEU A 140 17.59 -15.09 17.53
N GLU A 141 17.44 -16.41 17.51
CA GLU A 141 18.56 -17.33 17.30
C GLU A 141 18.97 -17.37 15.81
N SER A 142 20.26 -17.12 15.55
CA SER A 142 20.82 -17.19 14.20
C SER A 142 20.81 -18.62 13.64
N GLY A 143 20.68 -18.73 12.31
CA GLY A 143 20.60 -20.01 11.59
C GLY A 143 19.21 -20.65 11.65
N ARG A 144 18.20 -19.98 12.20
CA ARG A 144 16.84 -20.50 12.31
C ARG A 144 15.86 -19.77 11.39
N CYS A 145 14.83 -20.53 10.98
CA CYS A 145 13.66 -20.00 10.28
C CYS A 145 12.47 -19.97 11.25
N TYR A 146 11.83 -18.80 11.37
CA TYR A 146 10.67 -18.55 12.23
C TYR A 146 9.43 -18.41 11.39
N GLN A 147 8.32 -19.04 11.84
CA GLN A 147 7.01 -18.90 11.23
C GLN A 147 6.30 -17.73 11.88
N LEU A 148 5.84 -16.76 11.08
CA LEU A 148 5.10 -15.58 11.50
C LEU A 148 3.75 -15.57 10.77
N GLY A 149 2.73 -16.23 11.36
CA GLY A 149 1.47 -16.49 10.67
C GLY A 149 1.70 -17.24 9.35
N ARG A 150 1.37 -16.60 8.22
CA ARG A 150 1.65 -17.13 6.86
C ARG A 150 3.06 -16.83 6.36
N HIS A 151 3.80 -15.93 7.02
CA HIS A 151 5.13 -15.47 6.61
C HIS A 151 6.24 -16.34 7.21
N ARG A 152 7.45 -16.23 6.61
CA ARG A 152 8.65 -16.88 7.12
C ARG A 152 9.79 -15.88 7.25
N LEU A 153 10.52 -15.95 8.36
CA LEU A 153 11.68 -15.12 8.64
C LEU A 153 12.88 -16.03 8.94
N TYR A 154 13.90 -15.98 8.10
CA TYR A 154 15.19 -16.62 8.36
C TYR A 154 16.13 -15.62 9.01
N VAL A 155 16.78 -16.03 10.10
CA VAL A 155 17.75 -15.19 10.83
C VAL A 155 19.16 -15.65 10.47
N GLY A 156 19.86 -14.84 9.67
CA GLY A 156 21.23 -15.16 9.25
C GLY A 156 21.54 -14.66 7.84
N ASP A 157 22.72 -15.03 7.37
CA ASP A 157 23.20 -14.65 6.03
C ASP A 157 22.43 -15.40 4.94
N ALA A 158 21.61 -14.68 4.17
CA ALA A 158 20.86 -15.25 3.05
C ALA A 158 21.74 -15.78 1.90
N THR A 159 23.02 -15.37 1.85
CA THR A 159 23.97 -15.87 0.84
C THR A 159 24.67 -17.17 1.27
N ALA A 160 24.52 -17.58 2.54
CA ALA A 160 25.10 -18.80 3.04
C ALA A 160 24.46 -20.04 2.36
N PRO A 161 25.25 -21.09 2.11
CA PRO A 161 24.73 -22.33 1.51
C PRO A 161 23.53 -22.89 2.31
N GLY A 162 22.42 -23.15 1.61
CA GLY A 162 21.22 -23.73 2.21
C GLY A 162 20.31 -22.73 2.94
N ALA A 163 20.71 -21.47 3.14
CA ALA A 163 19.89 -20.46 3.83
C ALA A 163 18.56 -20.20 3.10
N LEU A 164 18.61 -19.97 1.79
CA LEU A 164 17.41 -19.79 0.98
C LEU A 164 16.61 -21.09 0.83
N ASP A 165 17.24 -22.26 0.81
CA ASP A 165 16.52 -23.54 0.83
C ASP A 165 15.72 -23.70 2.13
N ALA A 166 16.33 -23.35 3.28
CA ALA A 166 15.66 -23.39 4.57
C ALA A 166 14.50 -22.36 4.65
N LEU A 167 14.70 -21.14 4.12
CA LEU A 167 13.67 -20.12 4.08
C LEU A 167 12.51 -20.54 3.19
N MET A 168 12.79 -21.00 1.97
CA MET A 168 11.80 -21.28 0.94
C MET A 168 11.10 -22.63 1.11
N ASP A 169 11.75 -23.62 1.75
CA ASP A 169 11.18 -24.93 2.06
C ASP A 169 10.48 -25.59 0.86
N GLY A 170 11.15 -25.59 -0.28
CA GLY A 170 10.64 -26.11 -1.54
C GLY A 170 9.66 -25.19 -2.30
N ALA A 171 9.18 -24.11 -1.69
CA ALA A 171 8.31 -23.14 -2.37
C ALA A 171 9.08 -22.29 -3.39
N LYS A 172 8.35 -21.62 -4.29
CA LYS A 172 8.89 -20.69 -5.28
C LYS A 172 8.26 -19.32 -5.13
N ALA A 173 9.09 -18.27 -5.21
CA ALA A 173 8.64 -16.90 -5.13
C ALA A 173 8.06 -16.42 -6.47
N ARG A 174 6.95 -15.72 -6.39
CA ARG A 174 6.33 -15.01 -7.52
C ARG A 174 6.92 -13.63 -7.76
N LEU A 175 7.48 -13.04 -6.71
CA LEU A 175 8.11 -11.72 -6.72
C LEU A 175 9.36 -11.74 -5.87
N LEU A 176 10.45 -11.16 -6.39
CA LEU A 176 11.62 -10.74 -5.62
C LEU A 176 11.56 -9.22 -5.43
N LEU A 177 11.45 -8.75 -4.21
CA LEU A 177 11.48 -7.32 -3.88
C LEU A 177 12.52 -7.11 -2.80
N THR A 178 13.64 -6.46 -3.15
CA THR A 178 14.80 -6.48 -2.27
C THR A 178 15.62 -5.18 -2.31
N ASP A 179 16.16 -4.83 -1.14
CA ASP A 179 16.95 -3.64 -0.87
C ASP A 179 18.29 -4.04 -0.23
N PRO A 180 19.26 -4.57 -1.01
CA PRO A 180 20.53 -5.05 -0.49
C PRO A 180 21.39 -3.91 0.08
N PRO A 181 22.44 -4.20 0.86
CA PRO A 181 23.42 -3.19 1.27
C PRO A 181 24.02 -2.49 0.06
N TYR A 182 24.25 -1.16 0.17
CA TYR A 182 24.63 -0.30 -0.98
C TYR A 182 26.13 -0.06 -1.16
N ASN A 183 26.99 -0.68 -0.34
CA ASN A 183 28.44 -0.43 -0.32
C ASN A 183 28.78 1.06 -0.13
N VAL A 184 28.06 1.75 0.73
CA VAL A 184 28.26 3.19 0.95
C VAL A 184 28.95 3.52 2.28
N ASN A 185 29.32 2.48 3.04
CA ASN A 185 29.96 2.59 4.37
C ASN A 185 29.27 3.65 5.25
N LEU A 186 27.98 3.47 5.46
CA LEU A 186 27.11 4.46 6.10
C LEU A 186 27.60 4.87 7.50
N TYR A 187 28.36 4.00 8.17
CA TYR A 187 28.85 4.17 9.53
C TYR A 187 30.37 4.10 9.69
N GLY A 188 31.14 4.33 8.60
CA GLY A 188 32.60 4.34 8.63
C GLY A 188 33.16 5.47 9.49
N GLU A 189 34.40 5.28 10.01
CA GLU A 189 35.10 6.15 10.96
C GLU A 189 35.23 7.63 10.55
N ALA A 190 35.02 7.95 9.26
CA ALA A 190 35.16 9.30 8.73
C ALA A 190 33.89 10.20 8.87
N ARG A 191 32.82 9.71 9.47
CA ARG A 191 31.59 10.52 9.67
C ARG A 191 31.49 11.05 11.10
N PRO A 192 31.02 12.32 11.29
CA PRO A 192 30.75 12.84 12.61
C PRO A 192 29.71 11.96 13.32
N ARG A 193 29.96 11.64 14.59
CA ARG A 193 29.02 10.90 15.45
C ARG A 193 27.66 11.58 15.41
N SER A 194 26.67 10.85 14.92
CA SER A 194 25.26 11.27 14.94
C SER A 194 24.55 10.58 16.11
N ARG A 195 23.33 11.04 16.42
CA ARG A 195 22.45 10.47 17.48
C ARG A 195 22.10 8.97 17.27
N THR A 196 22.55 8.35 16.18
CA THR A 196 22.35 6.95 15.79
C THR A 196 23.59 6.08 16.08
N ASP A 197 24.49 6.49 16.96
CA ASP A 197 25.67 5.73 17.37
C ASP A 197 25.27 4.42 18.07
N GLY A 198 25.18 3.34 17.30
CA GLY A 198 24.79 2.00 17.74
C GLY A 198 24.14 1.17 16.66
N LEU A 199 23.61 1.80 15.61
CA LEU A 199 23.00 1.13 14.47
C LEU A 199 24.09 0.80 13.44
N ARG A 200 24.43 -0.47 13.29
CA ARG A 200 25.33 -0.94 12.23
C ARG A 200 24.52 -1.67 11.17
N VAL A 201 24.64 -1.26 9.91
CA VAL A 201 24.30 -2.13 8.79
C VAL A 201 25.46 -3.09 8.64
N LEU A 202 25.24 -4.36 8.94
CA LEU A 202 26.24 -5.40 8.75
C LEU A 202 26.43 -5.59 7.23
N ASN A 203 27.69 -5.77 6.81
CA ASN A 203 28.05 -5.99 5.41
C ASN A 203 27.71 -4.84 4.45
N ASP A 204 27.96 -3.57 4.82
CA ASP A 204 27.81 -2.41 3.94
C ASP A 204 29.17 -1.88 3.41
N HIS A 205 30.21 -2.72 3.38
CA HIS A 205 31.52 -2.33 2.88
C HIS A 205 32.24 -3.50 2.22
N TRP A 206 32.62 -3.33 0.97
CA TRP A 206 33.50 -4.23 0.20
C TRP A 206 34.74 -3.49 -0.23
N GLU A 207 35.85 -4.23 -0.32
CA GLU A 207 37.17 -3.68 -0.66
C GLU A 207 37.28 -3.18 -2.10
N SER A 208 36.44 -3.70 -3.01
CA SER A 208 36.40 -3.33 -4.42
C SER A 208 34.98 -3.40 -5.01
N GLU A 209 34.79 -2.72 -6.14
CA GLU A 209 33.55 -2.82 -6.93
C GLU A 209 33.30 -4.25 -7.41
N ASP A 210 34.35 -4.98 -7.81
CA ASP A 210 34.23 -6.37 -8.27
C ASP A 210 33.77 -7.28 -7.14
N ALA A 211 34.28 -7.12 -5.92
CA ALA A 211 33.86 -7.89 -4.75
C ALA A 211 32.39 -7.60 -4.39
N PHE A 212 31.96 -6.36 -4.52
CA PHE A 212 30.56 -5.98 -4.34
C PHE A 212 29.66 -6.58 -5.41
N GLU A 213 30.08 -6.52 -6.70
CA GLU A 213 29.34 -7.14 -7.79
C GLU A 213 29.22 -8.66 -7.63
N ASP A 214 30.30 -9.32 -7.22
CA ASP A 214 30.31 -10.77 -6.93
C ASP A 214 29.34 -11.15 -5.83
N PHE A 215 29.33 -10.41 -4.72
CA PHE A 215 28.36 -10.57 -3.64
C PHE A 215 26.93 -10.43 -4.15
N LEU A 216 26.63 -9.34 -4.87
CA LEU A 216 25.29 -9.05 -5.36
C LEU A 216 24.84 -10.10 -6.38
N ALA A 217 25.73 -10.51 -7.30
CA ALA A 217 25.44 -11.55 -8.29
C ALA A 217 25.17 -12.90 -7.63
N GLY A 218 25.95 -13.27 -6.61
CA GLY A 218 25.74 -14.49 -5.83
C GLY A 218 24.40 -14.51 -5.11
N ALA A 219 24.06 -13.42 -4.42
CA ALA A 219 22.78 -13.27 -3.72
C ALA A 219 21.59 -13.36 -4.69
N LEU A 220 21.66 -12.64 -5.81
CA LEU A 220 20.61 -12.66 -6.84
C LEU A 220 20.49 -14.04 -7.54
N ALA A 221 21.60 -14.73 -7.79
CA ALA A 221 21.59 -16.08 -8.36
C ALA A 221 20.90 -17.07 -7.42
N GLY A 222 21.17 -17.00 -6.12
CA GLY A 222 20.47 -17.76 -5.09
C GLY A 222 18.97 -17.51 -5.13
N CYS A 223 18.56 -16.25 -5.15
CA CYS A 223 17.14 -15.88 -5.27
C CYS A 223 16.52 -16.36 -6.56
N ALA A 224 17.20 -16.20 -7.71
CA ALA A 224 16.70 -16.64 -9.00
C ALA A 224 16.45 -18.16 -9.04
N GLY A 225 17.26 -18.96 -8.32
CA GLY A 225 17.02 -20.39 -8.11
C GLY A 225 15.67 -20.71 -7.45
N HIS A 226 15.17 -19.80 -6.61
CA HIS A 226 13.93 -19.94 -5.85
C HIS A 226 12.74 -19.16 -6.43
N MET A 227 12.88 -18.49 -7.56
CA MET A 227 11.81 -17.79 -8.27
C MET A 227 11.15 -18.69 -9.31
N GLU A 228 9.86 -18.47 -9.55
CA GLU A 228 9.15 -19.03 -10.70
C GLU A 228 9.67 -18.45 -12.02
N PRO A 229 9.62 -19.20 -13.15
CA PRO A 229 9.79 -18.60 -14.47
C PRO A 229 8.75 -17.48 -14.69
N GLY A 230 9.19 -16.33 -15.20
CA GLY A 230 8.34 -15.14 -15.37
C GLY A 230 8.04 -14.37 -14.09
N ALA A 231 8.59 -14.78 -12.93
CA ALA A 231 8.51 -14.00 -11.69
C ALA A 231 9.21 -12.66 -11.83
N ALA A 232 8.55 -11.58 -11.41
CA ALA A 232 9.11 -10.23 -11.45
C ALA A 232 10.16 -10.02 -10.36
N PHE A 233 11.04 -9.03 -10.56
CA PHE A 233 11.93 -8.56 -9.51
C PHE A 233 12.01 -7.03 -9.48
N TYR A 234 12.22 -6.50 -8.28
CA TYR A 234 12.58 -5.13 -7.98
C TYR A 234 13.86 -5.13 -7.14
N LEU A 235 14.93 -4.56 -7.67
CA LEU A 235 16.23 -4.46 -7.02
C LEU A 235 16.58 -2.99 -6.78
N TRP A 236 16.51 -2.55 -5.52
CA TRP A 236 16.97 -1.23 -5.12
C TRP A 236 18.49 -1.18 -5.12
N HIS A 237 19.07 -0.05 -5.49
CA HIS A 237 20.50 0.13 -5.50
C HIS A 237 20.92 1.61 -5.37
N ALA A 238 22.16 1.85 -4.94
CA ALA A 238 22.72 3.19 -5.00
C ALA A 238 23.05 3.59 -6.44
N SER A 239 22.77 4.84 -6.81
CA SER A 239 23.08 5.36 -8.17
C SER A 239 24.54 5.20 -8.57
N ARG A 240 25.48 5.30 -7.60
CA ARG A 240 26.93 5.15 -7.86
C ARG A 240 27.33 3.72 -8.23
N HIS A 241 26.55 2.72 -7.84
CA HIS A 241 26.77 1.29 -8.09
C HIS A 241 25.80 0.72 -9.14
N ALA A 242 25.22 1.58 -9.99
CA ALA A 242 24.25 1.17 -10.99
C ALA A 242 24.83 0.12 -11.95
N VAL A 243 26.06 0.29 -12.41
CA VAL A 243 26.73 -0.64 -13.34
C VAL A 243 26.84 -2.02 -12.71
N SER A 244 27.33 -2.12 -11.47
CA SER A 244 27.43 -3.38 -10.72
C SER A 244 26.07 -4.06 -10.52
N ALA A 245 24.99 -3.28 -10.27
CA ALA A 245 23.65 -3.81 -10.16
C ALA A 245 23.13 -4.41 -11.48
N TYR A 246 23.36 -3.74 -12.62
CA TYR A 246 22.99 -4.28 -13.94
C TYR A 246 23.78 -5.56 -14.27
N HIS A 247 25.09 -5.58 -14.01
CA HIS A 247 25.94 -6.75 -14.23
C HIS A 247 25.54 -7.92 -13.34
N ALA A 248 25.26 -7.68 -12.04
CA ALA A 248 24.81 -8.70 -11.12
C ALA A 248 23.48 -9.34 -11.56
N CYS A 249 22.51 -8.53 -12.04
CA CYS A 249 21.28 -9.06 -12.63
C CYS A 249 21.58 -9.95 -13.85
N ALA A 250 22.41 -9.50 -14.76
CA ALA A 250 22.75 -10.28 -15.95
C ALA A 250 23.45 -11.60 -15.61
N ARG A 251 24.40 -11.58 -14.68
CA ARG A 251 25.14 -12.77 -14.20
C ARG A 251 24.27 -13.75 -13.47
N SER A 252 23.22 -13.28 -12.78
CA SER A 252 22.24 -14.13 -12.08
C SER A 252 21.12 -14.65 -13.00
N GLY A 253 21.10 -14.31 -14.28
CA GLY A 253 20.08 -14.70 -15.23
C GLY A 253 18.77 -13.92 -15.10
N LEU A 254 18.74 -12.79 -14.40
CA LEU A 254 17.59 -11.90 -14.28
C LEU A 254 17.59 -10.86 -15.40
N GLY A 255 16.48 -10.78 -16.14
CA GLY A 255 16.37 -9.86 -17.28
C GLY A 255 15.86 -8.47 -16.86
N VAL A 256 16.74 -7.48 -16.71
CA VAL A 256 16.35 -6.08 -16.48
C VAL A 256 15.55 -5.55 -17.68
N ARG A 257 14.47 -4.84 -17.42
CA ARG A 257 13.59 -4.24 -18.44
C ARG A 257 13.49 -2.73 -18.31
N GLN A 258 13.33 -2.23 -17.09
CA GLN A 258 13.19 -0.80 -16.82
C GLN A 258 13.93 -0.43 -15.55
N GLN A 259 14.27 0.85 -15.45
CA GLN A 259 14.70 1.47 -14.20
C GLN A 259 13.57 2.35 -13.69
N LEU A 260 13.19 2.15 -12.44
CA LEU A 260 12.25 2.99 -11.71
C LEU A 260 13.03 3.98 -10.84
N ILE A 261 12.44 5.14 -10.57
CA ILE A 261 13.05 6.18 -9.75
C ILE A 261 12.08 6.58 -8.64
N TRP A 262 12.41 6.26 -7.40
CA TRP A 262 11.66 6.79 -6.26
C TRP A 262 12.16 8.19 -5.95
N VAL A 263 11.27 9.19 -6.05
CA VAL A 263 11.54 10.59 -5.72
C VAL A 263 11.02 10.85 -4.31
N LYS A 264 11.93 11.33 -3.44
CA LYS A 264 11.65 11.69 -2.05
C LYS A 264 11.09 13.12 -1.97
N GLN A 265 10.29 13.43 -0.95
CA GLN A 265 9.74 14.78 -0.73
C GLN A 265 10.83 15.84 -0.49
N SER A 266 11.99 15.43 0.04
CA SER A 266 13.13 16.32 0.29
C SER A 266 14.43 15.66 -0.11
N PHE A 267 15.42 16.45 -0.51
CA PHE A 267 16.77 15.97 -0.74
C PHE A 267 17.51 15.72 0.60
N ILE A 268 18.57 14.93 0.53
CA ILE A 268 19.48 14.70 1.66
C ILE A 268 20.70 15.60 1.46
N LEU A 269 20.94 16.52 2.40
CA LEU A 269 22.08 17.42 2.34
C LEU A 269 23.38 16.61 2.49
N GLY A 270 24.25 16.73 1.50
CA GLY A 270 25.54 16.06 1.43
C GLY A 270 26.65 17.02 1.03
N ARG A 271 27.87 16.50 0.79
CA ARG A 271 29.06 17.26 0.37
C ARG A 271 29.17 17.40 -1.15
N GLN A 272 28.18 16.93 -1.91
CA GLN A 272 28.18 16.93 -3.36
C GLN A 272 27.52 18.21 -3.90
N ASP A 273 27.81 18.57 -5.15
CA ASP A 273 27.22 19.75 -5.82
C ASP A 273 25.72 19.60 -5.96
N TYR A 274 25.25 18.45 -6.43
CA TYR A 274 23.82 18.10 -6.49
C TYR A 274 23.43 17.19 -5.34
N GLN A 275 22.32 17.53 -4.69
CA GLN A 275 21.82 16.79 -3.53
C GLN A 275 20.90 15.64 -3.95
N TRP A 276 21.13 14.46 -3.39
CA TRP A 276 20.34 13.28 -3.70
C TRP A 276 18.90 13.39 -3.21
N GLN A 277 17.96 13.31 -4.15
CA GLN A 277 16.52 13.34 -3.86
C GLN A 277 15.78 12.09 -4.38
N HIS A 278 16.53 11.12 -4.92
CA HIS A 278 15.93 9.91 -5.48
C HIS A 278 16.75 8.66 -5.16
N GLU A 279 16.10 7.52 -5.31
CA GLU A 279 16.73 6.21 -5.32
C GLU A 279 16.25 5.42 -6.54
N PRO A 280 17.18 4.79 -7.29
CA PRO A 280 16.85 3.95 -8.43
C PRO A 280 16.53 2.52 -8.01
N CYS A 281 15.66 1.88 -8.79
CA CYS A 281 15.28 0.49 -8.65
C CYS A 281 15.25 -0.17 -10.03
N LEU A 282 15.94 -1.31 -10.20
CA LEU A 282 15.84 -2.10 -11.40
C LEU A 282 14.60 -2.99 -11.36
N TYR A 283 13.83 -2.96 -12.43
CA TYR A 283 12.66 -3.81 -12.62
C TYR A 283 12.86 -4.74 -13.81
N GLY A 284 12.42 -5.97 -13.67
CA GLY A 284 12.43 -6.96 -14.71
C GLY A 284 11.84 -8.28 -14.24
N TRP A 285 12.17 -9.37 -14.92
CA TRP A 285 11.68 -10.69 -14.57
C TRP A 285 12.65 -11.81 -14.95
N LYS A 286 12.48 -12.96 -14.26
CA LYS A 286 13.19 -14.19 -14.58
C LYS A 286 12.71 -14.74 -15.92
N PRO A 287 13.60 -15.05 -16.88
CA PRO A 287 13.23 -15.69 -18.13
C PRO A 287 12.55 -17.07 -17.94
N GLY A 288 11.96 -17.59 -19.02
CA GLY A 288 11.41 -18.94 -19.08
C GLY A 288 9.88 -19.01 -19.14
N ALA A 289 9.16 -17.92 -18.82
CA ALA A 289 7.72 -17.77 -19.01
C ALA A 289 7.34 -16.31 -19.26
N ALA A 290 6.11 -16.06 -19.67
CA ALA A 290 5.54 -14.72 -19.71
C ALA A 290 5.48 -14.15 -18.29
N HIS A 291 5.90 -12.89 -18.12
CA HIS A 291 5.73 -12.22 -16.85
C HIS A 291 4.25 -11.87 -16.63
N ARG A 292 3.86 -11.79 -15.37
CA ARG A 292 2.56 -11.26 -14.99
C ARG A 292 2.70 -9.80 -14.60
N TRP A 293 1.82 -9.01 -15.15
CA TRP A 293 1.61 -7.62 -14.76
C TRP A 293 0.17 -7.49 -14.26
N GLU A 294 0.00 -7.14 -13.01
CA GLU A 294 -1.31 -7.02 -12.34
C GLU A 294 -1.75 -5.54 -12.27
N GLY A 295 -0.85 -4.61 -12.52
CA GLY A 295 -1.16 -3.18 -12.63
C GLY A 295 -1.74 -2.81 -14.00
N ASP A 296 -2.25 -1.59 -14.10
CA ASP A 296 -2.71 -1.01 -15.37
C ASP A 296 -1.54 -0.45 -16.20
N ARG A 297 -1.85 0.11 -17.39
CA ARG A 297 -0.86 0.74 -18.27
C ARG A 297 -0.57 2.22 -17.97
N LYS A 298 -1.11 2.76 -16.87
CA LYS A 298 -0.89 4.15 -16.45
C LYS A 298 0.27 4.29 -15.47
N GLN A 299 0.89 3.18 -15.06
CA GLN A 299 2.00 3.17 -14.12
C GLN A 299 3.26 3.77 -14.77
N GLY A 300 3.83 4.80 -14.13
CA GLY A 300 5.03 5.48 -14.62
C GLY A 300 6.30 4.97 -13.93
N THR A 301 7.46 5.25 -14.55
CA THR A 301 8.77 4.90 -13.97
C THR A 301 9.24 5.86 -12.87
N VAL A 302 8.52 6.94 -12.62
CA VAL A 302 8.80 7.91 -11.55
C VAL A 302 7.79 7.71 -10.42
N LEU A 303 8.28 7.23 -9.29
CA LEU A 303 7.49 6.89 -8.11
C LEU A 303 7.59 8.03 -7.08
N ARG A 304 6.46 8.58 -6.64
CA ARG A 304 6.41 9.67 -5.67
C ARG A 304 5.73 9.19 -4.40
N PHE A 305 6.55 8.85 -3.41
CA PHE A 305 6.12 8.41 -2.08
C PHE A 305 6.92 9.17 -1.03
N ASP A 306 6.25 9.71 -0.04
CA ASP A 306 6.89 10.40 1.06
C ASP A 306 7.64 9.43 1.96
N ARG A 307 8.80 9.86 2.47
CA ARG A 307 9.49 9.10 3.52
C ARG A 307 8.70 9.18 4.83
N PRO A 308 8.66 8.10 5.62
CA PRO A 308 8.07 8.14 6.96
C PRO A 308 8.75 9.22 7.82
N VAL A 309 7.93 10.09 8.45
CA VAL A 309 8.41 11.28 9.20
C VAL A 309 9.20 10.90 10.46
N ARG A 310 9.03 9.68 11.00
CA ARG A 310 9.65 9.21 12.26
C ARG A 310 10.84 8.27 12.08
N SER A 311 11.45 8.19 10.92
CA SER A 311 12.62 7.33 10.69
C SER A 311 13.93 7.93 11.23
N ALA A 312 13.93 8.62 12.39
CA ALA A 312 15.16 9.11 13.03
C ALA A 312 16.11 7.97 13.44
N GLU A 313 15.60 6.74 13.56
CA GLU A 313 16.35 5.55 13.98
C GLU A 313 16.75 4.63 12.80
N HIS A 314 16.14 4.79 11.61
CA HIS A 314 16.50 4.06 10.40
C HIS A 314 16.53 4.98 9.17
N PRO A 315 17.68 5.59 8.85
CA PRO A 315 17.79 6.54 7.73
C PRO A 315 17.57 5.91 6.35
N THR A 316 17.54 4.58 6.25
CA THR A 316 17.42 3.84 4.98
C THR A 316 16.07 3.15 4.77
N MET A 317 15.13 3.26 5.71
CA MET A 317 13.84 2.58 5.61
C MET A 317 13.02 3.10 4.43
N LYS A 318 12.54 2.17 3.59
CA LYS A 318 11.61 2.47 2.49
C LYS A 318 10.17 2.61 3.03
N PRO A 319 9.31 3.46 2.41
CA PRO A 319 7.89 3.53 2.76
C PRO A 319 7.16 2.21 2.52
N VAL A 320 6.30 1.79 3.44
CA VAL A 320 5.45 0.60 3.27
C VAL A 320 4.55 0.77 2.04
N LYS A 321 4.00 1.94 1.83
CA LYS A 321 3.17 2.29 0.66
C LYS A 321 3.88 2.10 -0.67
N LEU A 322 5.19 2.38 -0.73
CA LEU A 322 5.99 2.16 -1.93
C LEU A 322 6.15 0.67 -2.22
N PHE A 323 6.43 -0.13 -1.21
CA PHE A 323 6.58 -1.59 -1.36
C PHE A 323 5.24 -2.24 -1.68
N ASP A 324 4.17 -1.83 -1.03
CA ASP A 324 2.80 -2.26 -1.31
C ASP A 324 2.42 -2.00 -2.78
N TYR A 325 2.68 -0.79 -3.29
CA TYR A 325 2.47 -0.45 -4.70
C TYR A 325 3.21 -1.40 -5.67
N LEU A 326 4.49 -1.70 -5.41
CA LEU A 326 5.28 -2.60 -6.25
C LEU A 326 4.78 -4.05 -6.16
N ILE A 327 4.40 -4.50 -4.97
CA ILE A 327 3.83 -5.82 -4.70
C ILE A 327 2.53 -6.00 -5.48
N HIS A 328 1.64 -5.00 -5.46
CA HIS A 328 0.37 -5.05 -6.19
C HIS A 328 0.54 -5.12 -7.70
N ASN A 329 1.52 -4.43 -8.25
CA ASN A 329 1.78 -4.43 -9.68
C ASN A 329 2.27 -5.79 -10.22
N SER A 330 2.86 -6.64 -9.36
CA SER A 330 3.57 -7.84 -9.83
C SER A 330 3.20 -9.12 -9.09
N SER A 331 2.18 -9.10 -8.22
CA SER A 331 1.72 -10.27 -7.46
C SER A 331 0.23 -10.19 -7.12
N ARG A 332 -0.35 -11.33 -6.75
CA ARG A 332 -1.72 -11.49 -6.27
C ARG A 332 -1.76 -11.86 -4.80
N PRO A 333 -2.88 -11.67 -4.09
CA PRO A 333 -3.06 -12.23 -2.75
C PRO A 333 -2.72 -13.73 -2.72
N GLY A 334 -1.97 -14.14 -1.69
CA GLY A 334 -1.46 -15.50 -1.54
C GLY A 334 -0.11 -15.78 -2.21
N ASP A 335 0.33 -14.95 -3.17
CA ASP A 335 1.66 -15.11 -3.80
C ASP A 335 2.79 -14.88 -2.80
N ILE A 336 3.91 -15.58 -3.00
CA ILE A 336 5.12 -15.45 -2.18
C ILE A 336 6.00 -14.32 -2.73
N VAL A 337 6.34 -13.39 -1.84
CA VAL A 337 7.32 -12.31 -2.05
C VAL A 337 8.59 -12.66 -1.28
N LEU A 338 9.70 -12.78 -1.99
CA LEU A 338 11.02 -13.06 -1.43
C LEU A 338 11.80 -11.76 -1.20
N ASP A 339 12.40 -11.62 -0.02
CA ASP A 339 13.33 -10.53 0.29
C ASP A 339 14.48 -11.06 1.14
N PRO A 340 15.69 -11.28 0.57
CA PRO A 340 16.84 -11.79 1.30
C PRO A 340 17.53 -10.75 2.20
N PHE A 341 17.08 -9.47 2.19
CA PHE A 341 17.65 -8.35 2.94
C PHE A 341 16.55 -7.52 3.60
N ALA A 342 15.83 -8.14 4.55
CA ALA A 342 14.59 -7.61 5.10
C ALA A 342 14.75 -6.28 5.87
N GLY A 343 15.92 -6.02 6.44
CA GLY A 343 16.21 -4.79 7.18
C GLY A 343 15.19 -4.49 8.27
N SER A 344 14.39 -3.47 8.09
CA SER A 344 13.30 -3.09 9.01
C SER A 344 12.01 -3.90 8.84
N GLY A 345 11.94 -4.85 7.90
CA GLY A 345 10.75 -5.66 7.61
C GLY A 345 9.66 -4.97 6.79
N THR A 346 10.01 -3.98 5.99
CA THR A 346 9.05 -3.26 5.15
C THR A 346 8.31 -4.19 4.19
N THR A 347 9.02 -5.15 3.57
CA THR A 347 8.43 -6.18 2.69
C THR A 347 7.39 -7.01 3.43
N LEU A 348 7.70 -7.44 4.66
CA LEU A 348 6.77 -8.23 5.47
C LEU A 348 5.53 -7.41 5.84
N ALA A 349 5.70 -6.16 6.27
CA ALA A 349 4.59 -5.28 6.62
C ALA A 349 3.65 -5.03 5.42
N ALA A 350 4.21 -4.76 4.24
CA ALA A 350 3.44 -4.59 3.02
C ALA A 350 2.70 -5.88 2.62
N CYS A 351 3.34 -7.06 2.74
CA CYS A 351 2.70 -8.34 2.47
C CYS A 351 1.58 -8.68 3.44
N GLU A 352 1.74 -8.39 4.75
CA GLU A 352 0.69 -8.60 5.74
C GLU A 352 -0.55 -7.78 5.40
N GLN A 353 -0.39 -6.49 5.13
CA GLN A 353 -1.49 -5.58 4.80
C GLN A 353 -2.16 -5.89 3.46
N SER A 354 -1.42 -6.48 2.50
CA SER A 354 -1.91 -6.75 1.15
C SER A 354 -2.35 -8.20 0.90
N GLY A 355 -2.31 -9.05 1.91
CA GLY A 355 -2.70 -10.46 1.79
C GLY A 355 -1.70 -11.33 1.01
N ARG A 356 -0.45 -10.88 0.82
CA ARG A 356 0.65 -11.67 0.25
C ARG A 356 1.40 -12.40 1.35
N THR A 357 2.24 -13.33 0.96
CA THR A 357 3.09 -14.11 1.89
C THR A 357 4.54 -13.65 1.74
N ALA A 358 5.13 -13.10 2.81
CA ALA A 358 6.53 -12.69 2.81
C ALA A 358 7.43 -13.83 3.27
N TYR A 359 8.46 -14.14 2.48
CA TYR A 359 9.58 -14.98 2.87
C TYR A 359 10.81 -14.11 2.89
N VAL A 360 11.28 -13.77 4.10
CA VAL A 360 12.31 -12.75 4.31
C VAL A 360 13.48 -13.27 5.12
N ALA A 361 14.67 -12.76 4.82
CA ALA A 361 15.87 -13.06 5.63
C ALA A 361 16.48 -11.77 6.18
N GLU A 362 16.98 -11.85 7.41
CA GLU A 362 17.67 -10.75 8.09
C GLU A 362 18.92 -11.28 8.80
N LEU A 363 20.05 -10.63 8.54
CA LEU A 363 21.34 -11.04 9.06
C LEU A 363 21.48 -10.76 10.56
N ASP A 364 20.98 -9.60 11.01
CA ASP A 364 21.08 -9.18 12.40
C ASP A 364 19.95 -9.77 13.25
N PRO A 365 20.25 -10.57 14.29
CA PRO A 365 19.24 -11.17 15.14
C PRO A 365 18.37 -10.17 15.92
N GLY A 366 18.89 -8.98 16.20
CA GLY A 366 18.15 -7.90 16.87
C GLY A 366 17.13 -7.25 15.92
N TYR A 367 17.53 -6.99 14.66
CA TYR A 367 16.61 -6.54 13.63
C TYR A 367 15.55 -7.60 13.31
N ALA A 368 15.94 -8.87 13.24
CA ALA A 368 15.01 -9.97 13.06
C ALA A 368 13.95 -10.04 14.17
N ALA A 369 14.33 -9.83 15.42
CA ALA A 369 13.39 -9.71 16.53
C ALA A 369 12.44 -8.51 16.35
N GLY A 370 12.95 -7.38 15.89
CA GLY A 370 12.17 -6.21 15.56
C GLY A 370 11.13 -6.46 14.45
N ILE A 371 11.51 -7.22 13.41
CA ILE A 371 10.58 -7.66 12.32
C ILE A 371 9.45 -8.52 12.90
N ALA A 372 9.76 -9.49 13.74
CA ALA A 372 8.76 -10.36 14.37
C ALA A 372 7.78 -9.57 15.24
N ASP A 373 8.26 -8.58 15.98
CA ASP A 373 7.41 -7.72 16.81
C ASP A 373 6.54 -6.77 15.97
N ARG A 374 7.10 -6.24 14.89
CA ARG A 374 6.35 -5.43 13.92
C ARG A 374 5.19 -6.22 13.34
N TRP A 375 5.46 -7.48 12.94
CA TRP A 375 4.41 -8.37 12.45
C TRP A 375 3.33 -8.64 13.49
N ARG A 376 3.69 -8.97 14.76
CA ARG A 376 2.70 -9.22 15.83
C ARG A 376 1.73 -8.05 16.00
N ARG A 377 2.27 -6.82 16.00
CA ARG A 377 1.42 -5.61 16.08
C ARG A 377 0.46 -5.49 14.88
N LEU A 378 0.95 -5.72 13.67
CA LEU A 378 0.14 -5.64 12.45
C LEU A 378 -0.91 -6.75 12.37
N ALA A 379 -0.59 -7.94 12.83
CA ALA A 379 -1.50 -9.09 12.86
C ALA A 379 -2.54 -9.01 13.99
N GLY A 380 -2.42 -8.05 14.91
CA GLY A 380 -3.29 -7.93 16.09
C GLY A 380 -3.05 -9.05 17.13
N GLU A 381 -1.95 -9.76 17.05
CA GLU A 381 -1.52 -10.72 18.04
C GLU A 381 -0.90 -9.94 19.21
N GLU A 382 -1.68 -9.65 20.26
CA GLU A 382 -1.13 -9.18 21.53
C GLU A 382 -0.06 -10.17 22.01
N ALA A 383 1.07 -9.64 22.45
CA ALA A 383 2.15 -10.43 22.99
C ALA A 383 1.61 -11.29 24.14
N ALA A 384 1.35 -12.55 23.89
CA ALA A 384 1.24 -13.53 24.98
C ALA A 384 2.60 -13.48 25.68
N ALA A 385 2.60 -12.89 26.87
CA ALA A 385 3.76 -12.86 27.73
C ALA A 385 4.14 -14.33 28.00
N ALA A 386 5.30 -14.73 27.47
CA ALA A 386 5.95 -15.97 27.86
C ALA A 386 6.69 -15.76 29.20
#